data_536e46c75eb763e3f7efc86dbd1a325e
#
_entry.id   536e46c75eb763e3f7efc86dbd1a325e
#
_cell.length_a   1.000
_cell.length_b   1.000
_cell.length_c   1.000
_cell.angle_alpha   90.00
_cell.angle_beta   90.00
_cell.angle_gamma   90.00
#
_symmetry.space_group_name_H-M   'P 1'
#
loop_
_entity.id
_entity.type
_entity.pdbx_description
1 polymer ?
#
loop_
_entity_poly.entity_id
_entity_poly.type
_entity_poly.pdbx_seq_one_letter_code
_entity_poly.pdbx_strand_id
1 'polypeptide(L)'
;PGRVVARLSDLGWGNDLRGLFAPDTDGNPVDAPVPAPLTTACLQVLREWSWQQRPVAVVWLPSLSRPGLVESLATGIATAGRLRLLGPLELAPGAAPLSGAVNSAYRVRDLWSRFIVPGPLARELAGLTGPVLLVDDLVDSRWTMTVASRQLRLAGAPAVLPFALAAAG
;
A
#
# COMPACT_ATOMS: atom_id res chain seq x y z
N PRO A 1 8.84 -2.30 11.63
CA PRO A 1 9.08 -1.60 10.36
C PRO A 1 8.35 -2.31 9.23
N GLY A 2 7.89 -1.53 8.21
CA GLY A 2 7.28 -2.08 7.01
C GLY A 2 8.27 -2.84 6.12
N ARG A 3 7.76 -3.51 5.09
CA ARG A 3 8.54 -4.26 4.10
C ARG A 3 8.19 -3.83 2.68
N VAL A 4 9.13 -4.00 1.78
CA VAL A 4 8.98 -3.82 0.32
C VAL A 4 9.61 -5.01 -0.40
N VAL A 5 9.23 -5.25 -1.65
CA VAL A 5 9.88 -6.29 -2.48
C VAL A 5 11.29 -5.84 -2.85
N ALA A 6 11.43 -4.62 -3.38
CA ALA A 6 12.72 -4.03 -3.72
C ALA A 6 12.66 -2.50 -3.74
N ARG A 7 13.84 -1.88 -3.77
CA ARG A 7 13.95 -0.46 -4.16
C ARG A 7 14.03 -0.36 -5.67
N LEU A 8 13.56 0.74 -6.23
CA LEU A 8 13.70 0.99 -7.68
C LEU A 8 15.16 1.07 -8.13
N SER A 9 16.07 1.39 -7.22
CA SER A 9 17.53 1.41 -7.48
C SER A 9 18.18 0.02 -7.44
N ASP A 10 17.51 -1.00 -6.93
CA ASP A 10 18.10 -2.34 -6.78
C ASP A 10 18.28 -3.03 -8.15
N LEU A 11 19.27 -3.92 -8.24
CA LEU A 11 19.41 -4.88 -9.33
C LEU A 11 18.36 -6.00 -9.17
N GLY A 12 18.02 -6.66 -10.25
CA GLY A 12 16.97 -7.68 -10.24
C GLY A 12 15.58 -7.06 -10.23
N TRP A 13 14.78 -7.30 -9.22
CA TRP A 13 13.38 -6.81 -9.13
C TRP A 13 13.24 -5.30 -9.33
N GLY A 14 14.25 -4.49 -9.03
CA GLY A 14 14.22 -3.06 -9.31
C GLY A 14 14.04 -2.74 -10.79
N ASN A 15 14.60 -3.54 -11.71
CA ASN A 15 14.40 -3.38 -13.16
C ASN A 15 12.94 -3.66 -13.55
N ASP A 16 12.39 -4.79 -13.09
CA ASP A 16 11.00 -5.17 -13.39
C ASP A 16 10.01 -4.13 -12.84
N LEU A 17 10.29 -3.62 -11.63
CA LEU A 17 9.48 -2.58 -11.00
C LEU A 17 9.57 -1.25 -11.75
N ARG A 18 10.76 -0.83 -12.21
CA ARG A 18 10.88 0.36 -13.07
C ARG A 18 10.09 0.21 -14.36
N GLY A 19 10.10 -0.99 -14.99
CA GLY A 19 9.27 -1.29 -16.15
C GLY A 19 7.77 -1.19 -15.83
N LEU A 20 7.34 -1.73 -14.69
CA LEU A 20 5.95 -1.68 -14.26
C LEU A 20 5.46 -0.23 -14.00
N PHE A 21 6.32 0.63 -13.48
CA PHE A 21 6.00 2.03 -13.18
C PHE A 21 6.30 2.98 -14.34
N ALA A 22 6.88 2.50 -15.44
CA ALA A 22 7.15 3.33 -16.61
C ALA A 22 5.83 3.87 -17.19
N PRO A 23 5.82 5.14 -17.63
CA PRO A 23 4.68 5.68 -18.35
C PRO A 23 4.57 5.03 -19.75
N ASP A 24 3.39 5.13 -20.35
CA ASP A 24 3.20 4.80 -21.76
C ASP A 24 3.93 5.77 -22.71
N THR A 25 3.77 5.57 -24.00
CA THR A 25 4.38 6.44 -25.04
C THR A 25 3.93 7.89 -24.99
N ASP A 26 2.76 8.14 -24.39
CA ASP A 26 2.18 9.47 -24.26
C ASP A 26 2.47 10.12 -22.89
N GLY A 27 3.25 9.42 -22.05
CA GLY A 27 3.64 9.88 -20.72
C GLY A 27 2.62 9.64 -19.62
N ASN A 28 1.56 8.85 -19.88
CA ASN A 28 0.55 8.54 -18.89
C ASN A 28 0.93 7.33 -18.04
N PRO A 29 0.50 7.29 -16.76
CA PRO A 29 0.65 6.09 -15.94
C PRO A 29 -0.08 4.89 -16.56
N VAL A 30 0.58 3.75 -16.63
CA VAL A 30 -0.04 2.48 -17.02
C VAL A 30 -0.64 1.84 -15.77
N ASP A 31 -1.94 1.53 -15.83
CA ASP A 31 -2.63 0.77 -14.78
C ASP A 31 -2.98 -0.63 -15.29
N ALA A 32 -2.32 -1.62 -14.74
CA ALA A 32 -2.53 -3.02 -15.11
C ALA A 32 -2.41 -3.91 -13.85
N PRO A 33 -3.02 -5.10 -13.85
CA PRO A 33 -2.86 -6.04 -12.75
C PRO A 33 -1.40 -6.38 -12.49
N VAL A 34 -1.08 -6.65 -11.22
CA VAL A 34 0.29 -7.05 -10.84
C VAL A 34 0.69 -8.35 -11.55
N PRO A 35 1.86 -8.40 -12.20
CA PRO A 35 2.34 -9.62 -12.85
C PRO A 35 2.55 -10.76 -11.85
N ALA A 36 2.23 -12.00 -12.26
CA ALA A 36 2.35 -13.19 -11.41
C ALA A 36 3.74 -13.39 -10.77
N PRO A 37 4.87 -13.15 -11.47
CA PRO A 37 6.19 -13.22 -10.84
C PRO A 37 6.38 -12.25 -9.69
N LEU A 38 5.86 -11.01 -9.81
CA LEU A 38 5.92 -10.02 -8.72
C LEU A 38 5.00 -10.40 -7.56
N THR A 39 3.83 -10.95 -7.82
CA THR A 39 2.97 -11.51 -6.75
C THR A 39 3.71 -12.60 -5.98
N THR A 40 4.41 -13.50 -6.69
CA THR A 40 5.23 -14.55 -6.06
C THR A 40 6.34 -13.96 -5.19
N ALA A 41 7.05 -12.93 -5.68
CA ALA A 41 8.07 -12.23 -4.91
C ALA A 41 7.50 -11.57 -3.64
N CYS A 42 6.32 -10.94 -3.75
CA CYS A 42 5.61 -10.39 -2.58
C CYS A 42 5.33 -11.47 -1.53
N LEU A 43 4.81 -12.61 -1.96
CA LEU A 43 4.51 -13.73 -1.06
C LEU A 43 5.76 -14.28 -0.39
N GLN A 44 6.90 -14.30 -1.10
CA GLN A 44 8.18 -14.71 -0.51
C GLN A 44 8.61 -13.72 0.59
N VAL A 45 8.61 -12.42 0.33
CA VAL A 45 8.93 -11.40 1.34
C VAL A 45 8.02 -11.52 2.55
N LEU A 46 6.73 -11.74 2.32
CA LEU A 46 5.76 -11.91 3.39
C LEU A 46 5.99 -13.19 4.20
N ARG A 47 6.41 -14.30 3.60
CA ARG A 47 6.77 -15.54 4.29
C ARG A 47 8.03 -15.40 5.13
N GLU A 48 9.03 -14.67 4.65
CA GLU A 48 10.29 -14.40 5.32
C GLU A 48 10.19 -13.32 6.40
N TRP A 49 9.07 -12.61 6.46
CA TRP A 49 8.86 -11.59 7.48
C TRP A 49 8.61 -12.25 8.84
N SER A 50 9.49 -12.03 9.78
CA SER A 50 9.37 -12.52 11.16
C SER A 50 8.22 -11.80 11.89
N TRP A 51 7.01 -12.33 11.77
CA TRP A 51 5.83 -11.78 12.40
C TRP A 51 5.86 -11.98 13.91
N GLN A 52 5.59 -10.93 14.69
CA GLN A 52 5.18 -11.09 16.08
C GLN A 52 3.77 -11.70 16.15
N GLN A 53 2.90 -11.25 15.27
CA GLN A 53 1.58 -11.79 15.02
C GLN A 53 1.29 -11.69 13.53
N ARG A 54 0.83 -12.79 12.94
CA ARG A 54 0.48 -12.85 11.52
C ARG A 54 -0.71 -11.94 11.23
N PRO A 55 -0.73 -11.20 10.09
CA PRO A 55 -1.89 -10.43 9.68
C PRO A 55 -3.11 -11.32 9.46
N VAL A 56 -4.29 -10.80 9.76
CA VAL A 56 -5.58 -11.48 9.58
C VAL A 56 -6.42 -10.89 8.46
N ALA A 57 -6.07 -9.68 8.02
CA ALA A 57 -6.80 -8.95 6.99
C ALA A 57 -5.86 -8.09 6.15
N VAL A 58 -6.35 -7.68 4.97
CA VAL A 58 -5.68 -6.78 4.02
C VAL A 58 -6.55 -5.57 3.76
N VAL A 59 -5.93 -4.40 3.82
CA VAL A 59 -6.44 -3.09 3.40
C VAL A 59 -5.41 -2.49 2.46
N TRP A 60 -5.82 -1.67 1.50
CA TRP A 60 -4.85 -1.02 0.62
C TRP A 60 -5.06 0.49 0.51
N LEU A 61 -4.01 1.19 0.09
CA LEU A 61 -4.08 2.61 -0.19
C LEU A 61 -4.73 2.86 -1.56
N PRO A 62 -5.59 3.87 -1.67
CA PRO A 62 -6.12 4.27 -2.98
C PRO A 62 -5.00 4.91 -3.81
N SER A 63 -4.79 4.41 -5.01
CA SER A 63 -3.88 5.00 -5.99
C SER A 63 -4.68 5.78 -7.03
N LEU A 64 -4.30 7.03 -7.30
CA LEU A 64 -4.92 7.85 -8.36
C LEU A 64 -4.44 7.44 -9.75
N SER A 65 -3.22 6.93 -9.85
CA SER A 65 -2.59 6.59 -11.12
C SER A 65 -2.67 5.11 -11.46
N ARG A 66 -2.74 4.23 -10.47
CA ARG A 66 -2.71 2.76 -10.65
C ARG A 66 -3.66 2.03 -9.70
N PRO A 67 -4.96 2.37 -9.69
CA PRO A 67 -5.92 1.74 -8.78
C PRO A 67 -6.03 0.23 -9.00
N GLY A 68 -6.03 -0.24 -10.25
CA GLY A 68 -6.12 -1.66 -10.59
C GLY A 68 -4.87 -2.45 -10.18
N LEU A 69 -3.70 -1.85 -10.28
CA LEU A 69 -2.45 -2.47 -9.81
C LEU A 69 -2.50 -2.77 -8.31
N VAL A 70 -2.84 -1.76 -7.50
CA VAL A 70 -2.86 -1.90 -6.03
C VAL A 70 -3.96 -2.87 -5.59
N GLU A 71 -5.15 -2.77 -6.17
CA GLU A 71 -6.26 -3.69 -5.87
C GLU A 71 -5.90 -5.14 -6.22
N SER A 72 -5.32 -5.38 -7.40
CA SER A 72 -4.91 -6.73 -7.82
C SER A 72 -3.82 -7.30 -6.91
N LEU A 73 -2.87 -6.46 -6.46
CA LEU A 73 -1.84 -6.84 -5.50
C LEU A 73 -2.46 -7.24 -4.15
N ALA A 74 -3.32 -6.40 -3.59
CA ALA A 74 -4.00 -6.67 -2.32
C ALA A 74 -4.84 -7.95 -2.39
N THR A 75 -5.59 -8.13 -3.48
CA THR A 75 -6.40 -9.32 -3.73
C THR A 75 -5.55 -10.58 -3.84
N GLY A 76 -4.45 -10.52 -4.60
CA GLY A 76 -3.52 -11.65 -4.76
C GLY A 76 -2.89 -12.09 -3.43
N ILE A 77 -2.46 -11.12 -2.62
CA ILE A 77 -1.92 -11.37 -1.28
C ILE A 77 -2.97 -11.98 -0.36
N ALA A 78 -4.19 -11.40 -0.34
CA ALA A 78 -5.27 -11.86 0.50
C ALA A 78 -5.68 -13.31 0.16
N THR A 79 -5.83 -13.62 -1.12
CA THR A 79 -6.18 -14.95 -1.62
C THR A 79 -5.11 -15.98 -1.23
N ALA A 80 -3.85 -15.73 -1.55
CA ALA A 80 -2.76 -16.65 -1.26
C ALA A 80 -2.52 -16.82 0.25
N GLY A 81 -2.68 -15.74 1.02
CA GLY A 81 -2.52 -15.72 2.48
C GLY A 81 -3.74 -16.22 3.25
N ARG A 82 -4.87 -16.43 2.57
CA ARG A 82 -6.19 -16.71 3.22
C ARG A 82 -6.54 -15.62 4.24
N LEU A 83 -6.32 -14.36 3.86
CA LEU A 83 -6.61 -13.19 4.67
C LEU A 83 -7.95 -12.58 4.25
N ARG A 84 -8.62 -11.92 5.17
CA ARG A 84 -9.83 -11.16 4.85
C ARG A 84 -9.46 -9.94 4.01
N LEU A 85 -10.06 -9.77 2.84
CA LEU A 85 -9.91 -8.57 2.02
C LEU A 85 -10.98 -7.57 2.45
N LEU A 86 -10.59 -6.47 3.09
CA LEU A 86 -11.52 -5.52 3.70
C LEU A 86 -11.87 -4.34 2.77
N GLY A 87 -10.99 -3.99 1.86
CA GLY A 87 -11.19 -2.87 0.94
C GLY A 87 -10.13 -1.76 1.08
N PRO A 88 -10.24 -0.70 0.27
CA PRO A 88 -9.32 0.43 0.32
C PRO A 88 -9.67 1.43 1.41
N LEU A 89 -8.69 2.22 1.80
CA LEU A 89 -8.96 3.56 2.33
C LEU A 89 -9.54 4.43 1.20
N GLU A 90 -10.24 5.50 1.57
CA GLU A 90 -10.70 6.51 0.62
C GLU A 90 -9.81 7.75 0.68
N LEU A 91 -9.72 8.45 -0.45
CA LEU A 91 -9.12 9.77 -0.48
C LEU A 91 -10.15 10.81 -0.02
N ALA A 92 -9.71 11.74 0.81
CA ALA A 92 -10.55 12.88 1.19
C ALA A 92 -10.93 13.72 -0.05
N PRO A 93 -12.12 14.32 -0.09
CA PRO A 93 -12.50 15.21 -1.19
C PRO A 93 -11.46 16.29 -1.44
N GLY A 94 -11.06 16.47 -2.71
CA GLY A 94 -10.03 17.45 -3.08
C GLY A 94 -8.58 17.02 -2.83
N ALA A 95 -8.32 15.77 -2.43
CA ALA A 95 -6.96 15.27 -2.30
C ALA A 95 -6.25 15.29 -3.68
N ALA A 96 -5.25 16.17 -3.82
CA ALA A 96 -4.45 16.27 -5.03
C ALA A 96 -3.37 15.17 -5.12
N PRO A 97 -2.85 14.85 -6.31
CA PRO A 97 -1.66 14.00 -6.45
C PRO A 97 -0.51 14.55 -5.60
N LEU A 98 0.23 13.65 -4.95
CA LEU A 98 1.41 14.03 -4.18
C LEU A 98 2.55 14.36 -5.17
N SER A 99 2.71 15.63 -5.51
CA SER A 99 3.84 16.06 -6.34
C SER A 99 5.13 16.16 -5.51
N GLY A 100 6.25 15.68 -6.08
CA GLY A 100 7.55 15.54 -5.39
C GLY A 100 8.24 16.81 -4.88
N ALA A 101 7.71 18.00 -5.14
CA ALA A 101 8.42 19.29 -4.97
C ALA A 101 8.00 20.13 -3.76
N VAL A 102 7.14 19.65 -2.86
CA VAL A 102 6.63 20.47 -1.75
C VAL A 102 7.40 20.23 -0.46
N ASN A 103 7.74 21.33 0.24
CA ASN A 103 8.41 21.33 1.54
C ASN A 103 7.76 20.35 2.54
N SER A 104 8.57 19.57 3.25
CA SER A 104 8.14 18.44 4.08
C SER A 104 7.07 18.78 5.13
N ALA A 105 7.06 19.99 5.69
CA ALA A 105 6.07 20.42 6.68
C ALA A 105 4.65 20.59 6.08
N TYR A 106 4.54 21.13 4.87
CA TYR A 106 3.25 21.22 4.16
C TYR A 106 2.76 19.85 3.74
N ARG A 107 3.65 18.97 3.31
CA ARG A 107 3.35 17.58 2.95
C ARG A 107 2.72 16.80 4.10
N VAL A 108 3.23 16.95 5.31
CA VAL A 108 2.67 16.28 6.50
C VAL A 108 1.27 16.78 6.81
N ARG A 109 1.03 18.10 6.73
CA ARG A 109 -0.28 18.70 6.97
C ARG A 109 -1.32 18.21 5.95
N ASP A 110 -0.98 18.17 4.65
CA ASP A 110 -1.87 17.72 3.59
C ASP A 110 -2.12 16.21 3.66
N LEU A 111 -1.12 15.43 4.09
CA LEU A 111 -1.26 14.00 4.29
C LEU A 111 -2.13 13.64 5.48
N TRP A 112 -2.14 14.48 6.53
CA TRP A 112 -2.83 14.17 7.79
C TRP A 112 -4.34 13.98 7.64
N SER A 113 -4.97 14.73 6.75
CA SER A 113 -6.39 14.64 6.41
C SER A 113 -6.68 13.92 5.10
N ARG A 114 -5.65 13.34 4.45
CA ARG A 114 -5.75 12.79 3.11
C ARG A 114 -6.59 11.52 3.02
N PHE A 115 -6.53 10.68 4.04
CA PHE A 115 -7.18 9.37 4.04
C PHE A 115 -8.37 9.33 4.99
N ILE A 116 -9.46 8.73 4.49
CA ILE A 116 -10.68 8.46 5.24
C ILE A 116 -10.82 6.94 5.34
N VAL A 117 -11.18 6.48 6.54
CA VAL A 117 -11.60 5.10 6.76
C VAL A 117 -13.11 5.04 6.56
N PRO A 118 -13.61 4.36 5.50
CA PRO A 118 -15.06 4.24 5.31
C PRO A 118 -15.75 3.58 6.50
N GLY A 119 -16.98 3.99 6.79
CA GLY A 119 -17.73 3.45 7.94
C GLY A 119 -17.85 1.92 7.97
N PRO A 120 -18.14 1.25 6.84
CA PRO A 120 -18.12 -0.21 6.77
C PRO A 120 -16.75 -0.79 7.12
N LEU A 121 -15.66 -0.24 6.58
CA LEU A 121 -14.29 -0.66 6.89
C LEU A 121 -13.97 -0.46 8.39
N ALA A 122 -14.36 0.66 8.99
CA ALA A 122 -14.15 0.90 10.40
C ALA A 122 -14.82 -0.15 11.31
N ARG A 123 -16.03 -0.58 10.95
CA ARG A 123 -16.74 -1.66 11.68
C ARG A 123 -16.00 -2.99 11.58
N GLU A 124 -15.47 -3.33 10.40
CA GLU A 124 -14.68 -4.55 10.19
C GLU A 124 -13.37 -4.51 10.99
N LEU A 125 -12.69 -3.36 10.99
CA LEU A 125 -11.43 -3.16 11.73
C LEU A 125 -11.61 -3.34 13.24
N ALA A 126 -12.69 -2.78 13.80
CA ALA A 126 -12.99 -2.89 15.22
C ALA A 126 -13.26 -4.32 15.70
N GLY A 127 -13.67 -5.23 14.80
CA GLY A 127 -13.90 -6.64 15.09
C GLY A 127 -12.68 -7.55 14.90
N LEU A 128 -11.53 -7.02 14.50
CA LEU A 128 -10.35 -7.82 14.25
C LEU A 128 -9.60 -8.21 15.53
N THR A 129 -9.08 -9.42 15.54
CA THR A 129 -8.26 -9.96 16.66
C THR A 129 -6.76 -9.95 16.36
N GLY A 130 -6.36 -9.47 15.18
CA GLY A 130 -4.97 -9.46 14.75
C GLY A 130 -4.62 -8.31 13.82
N PRO A 131 -3.35 -8.19 13.43
CA PRO A 131 -2.85 -7.10 12.59
C PRO A 131 -3.51 -7.05 11.21
N VAL A 132 -3.57 -5.85 10.65
CA VAL A 132 -3.95 -5.57 9.26
C VAL A 132 -2.70 -5.34 8.42
N LEU A 133 -2.59 -6.00 7.27
CA LEU A 133 -1.59 -5.69 6.26
C LEU A 133 -2.11 -4.49 5.44
N LEU A 134 -1.35 -3.38 5.46
CA LEU A 134 -1.63 -2.20 4.63
C LEU A 134 -0.75 -2.24 3.39
N VAL A 135 -1.39 -2.34 2.22
CA VAL A 135 -0.72 -2.54 0.93
C VAL A 135 -0.71 -1.27 0.10
N ASP A 136 0.43 -1.00 -0.57
CA ASP A 136 0.62 0.09 -1.53
C ASP A 136 1.47 -0.40 -2.71
N ASP A 137 1.49 0.36 -3.82
CA ASP A 137 2.35 0.07 -4.97
C ASP A 137 3.76 0.65 -4.78
N LEU A 138 3.87 1.93 -4.45
CA LEU A 138 5.15 2.64 -4.38
C LEU A 138 5.24 3.55 -3.15
N VAL A 139 6.21 3.31 -2.32
CA VAL A 139 6.56 4.19 -1.19
C VAL A 139 7.66 5.16 -1.62
N ASP A 140 7.30 6.40 -1.86
CA ASP A 140 8.25 7.51 -2.05
C ASP A 140 8.64 8.13 -0.69
N SER A 141 7.64 8.46 0.11
CA SER A 141 7.85 8.95 1.46
C SER A 141 7.16 8.05 2.48
N ARG A 142 7.85 7.77 3.59
CA ARG A 142 7.30 6.95 4.67
C ARG A 142 6.08 7.58 5.35
N TRP A 143 5.87 8.87 5.15
CA TRP A 143 4.76 9.62 5.76
C TRP A 143 3.39 9.13 5.32
N THR A 144 3.21 8.79 4.04
CA THR A 144 1.95 8.26 3.51
C THR A 144 1.51 7.01 4.28
N MET A 145 2.41 6.03 4.38
CA MET A 145 2.17 4.80 5.14
C MET A 145 1.97 5.05 6.63
N THR A 146 2.71 5.99 7.21
CA THR A 146 2.59 6.34 8.64
C THR A 146 1.22 6.94 8.94
N VAL A 147 0.77 7.91 8.14
CA VAL A 147 -0.52 8.57 8.33
C VAL A 147 -1.67 7.58 8.10
N ALA A 148 -1.63 6.79 7.04
CA ALA A 148 -2.64 5.78 6.75
C ALA A 148 -2.71 4.72 7.87
N SER A 149 -1.56 4.24 8.35
CA SER A 149 -1.50 3.31 9.48
C SER A 149 -2.11 3.89 10.74
N ARG A 150 -1.87 5.18 11.02
CA ARG A 150 -2.49 5.88 12.14
C ARG A 150 -4.01 5.94 12.00
N GLN A 151 -4.53 6.27 10.81
CA GLN A 151 -5.98 6.32 10.59
C GLN A 151 -6.64 4.95 10.81
N LEU A 152 -6.03 3.88 10.31
CA LEU A 152 -6.50 2.52 10.56
C LEU A 152 -6.49 2.15 12.06
N ARG A 153 -5.44 2.55 12.78
CA ARG A 153 -5.35 2.34 14.23
C ARG A 153 -6.44 3.10 15.00
N LEU A 154 -6.71 4.34 14.62
CA LEU A 154 -7.79 5.16 15.22
C LEU A 154 -9.17 4.57 14.91
N ALA A 155 -9.34 3.90 13.79
CA ALA A 155 -10.56 3.22 13.40
C ALA A 155 -10.72 1.83 14.04
N GLY A 156 -9.78 1.39 14.88
CA GLY A 156 -9.90 0.16 15.66
C GLY A 156 -8.99 -0.99 15.24
N ALA A 157 -8.11 -0.83 14.23
CA ALA A 157 -7.16 -1.87 13.88
C ALA A 157 -6.20 -2.17 15.05
N PRO A 158 -6.06 -3.42 15.51
CA PRO A 158 -5.17 -3.78 16.63
C PRO A 158 -3.70 -3.46 16.37
N ALA A 159 -3.25 -3.68 15.14
CA ALA A 159 -1.93 -3.32 14.64
C ALA A 159 -1.99 -3.15 13.12
N VAL A 160 -1.01 -2.43 12.53
CA VAL A 160 -0.88 -2.26 11.08
C VAL A 160 0.53 -2.63 10.65
N LEU A 161 0.62 -3.43 9.60
CA LEU A 161 1.86 -3.93 9.02
C LEU A 161 1.97 -3.34 7.59
N PRO A 162 2.77 -2.28 7.37
CA PRO A 162 2.92 -1.66 6.06
C PRO A 162 3.71 -2.55 5.11
N PHE A 163 3.20 -2.73 3.89
CA PHE A 163 3.84 -3.46 2.80
C PHE A 163 3.65 -2.72 1.48
N ALA A 164 4.69 -2.66 0.65
CA ALA A 164 4.58 -2.11 -0.70
C ALA A 164 5.36 -2.94 -1.71
N LEU A 165 5.02 -2.81 -3.01
CA LEU A 165 5.79 -3.41 -4.09
C LEU A 165 7.18 -2.82 -4.14
N ALA A 166 7.27 -1.49 -4.13
CA ALA A 166 8.54 -0.80 -4.30
C ALA A 166 8.74 0.35 -3.31
N ALA A 167 10.00 0.71 -3.12
CA ALA A 167 10.41 1.99 -2.55
C ALA A 167 11.18 2.81 -3.57
N ALA A 168 10.95 4.13 -3.61
CA ALA A 168 11.58 5.02 -4.59
C ALA A 168 13.10 5.18 -4.37
N GLY A 169 13.58 5.10 -3.11
CA GLY A 169 15.01 5.19 -2.80
C GLY A 169 15.31 4.99 -1.32
#